data_14c3d3f124b31e723724ae3459ccdeb6
#
_entry.id   14c3d3f124b31e723724ae3459ccdeb6
#
_cell.length_a   1.000
_cell.length_b   1.000
_cell.length_c   1.000
_cell.angle_alpha   90.00
_cell.angle_beta   90.00
_cell.angle_gamma   90.00
#
_symmetry.space_group_name_H-M   'P 1'
#
loop_
_entity.id
_entity.type
_entity.pdbx_description
1 polymer ?
#
loop_
_entity_poly.entity_id
_entity_poly.type
_entity_poly.pdbx_seq_one_letter_code
_entity_poly.pdbx_strand_id
1 'polypeptide(L)'
;MPEKNRNRGGIMKRREWASLIILALAAVPALLVAIGQVYVTGVDGIRLRRPETIELLAEIIVLFFLYLFAIWKIDRNRLRAGAALLITAGFLWIHQAFTAMFLSGAYVLVLLMLGARLRRGMDRNHVWREYHVITGLADFLLGSGCMIFLFCIGSLLFGCGIRSFRLLTVIIAGFLIGFRFMELRTAGDDGKPWRQIPKETKISLEMSACIAIILAMVLLQAGRMNICADYDSLHYGLRSEYVLDNGGGIYENLGMVNVVYTYSKGLETLLLPISGLPSYGFFLSFQIWMTLGTLITAGQIVELFVGRKHAVGCMTLLSCIPGIMNMSITAKTDSMTVFMQLVMLLFLLLYIRRKKGAYLVLAVDAYLMTLVLKPTALVFSTAAAGTAGLYILLTKQLRFKFRGSFLPSLGFMIPMWLLIWYRTWLHTGLPLTSVFNSIWAALGITDSHQSNTDGGNCGP
;
A
#
# COMPACT_ATOMS: atom_id res chain seq x y z
N MET A 1 2.45 -2.87 53.45
CA MET A 1 2.61 -3.87 52.36
C MET A 1 3.40 -3.24 51.21
N PRO A 2 4.71 -3.34 51.19
CA PRO A 2 5.49 -2.93 50.00
C PRO A 2 6.55 -3.96 49.63
N GLU A 3 6.16 -5.16 49.18
CA GLU A 3 7.16 -6.15 48.73
C GLU A 3 6.86 -6.87 47.39
N LYS A 4 5.79 -6.46 46.70
CA LYS A 4 5.37 -7.16 45.48
C LYS A 4 5.92 -6.57 44.16
N ASN A 5 6.72 -5.49 44.21
CA ASN A 5 7.16 -4.76 42.96
C ASN A 5 8.62 -5.02 42.58
N ARG A 6 9.43 -5.69 43.39
CA ARG A 6 10.86 -5.92 43.06
C ARG A 6 11.12 -7.06 42.07
N ASN A 7 10.21 -8.02 41.93
CA ASN A 7 10.43 -9.18 41.05
C ASN A 7 9.96 -8.98 39.57
N ARG A 8 9.15 -7.98 39.29
CA ARG A 8 8.71 -7.73 37.88
C ARG A 8 9.81 -7.17 36.98
N GLY A 9 10.75 -6.40 37.51
CA GLY A 9 11.84 -5.82 36.74
C GLY A 9 12.89 -6.84 36.27
N GLY A 10 13.13 -7.92 37.07
CA GLY A 10 14.11 -8.96 36.70
C GLY A 10 13.61 -9.91 35.60
N ILE A 11 12.32 -10.21 35.62
CA ILE A 11 11.70 -11.10 34.63
C ILE A 11 11.54 -10.38 33.27
N MET A 12 11.23 -9.09 33.27
CA MET A 12 11.18 -8.28 32.05
C MET A 12 12.55 -8.21 31.37
N LYS A 13 13.62 -7.94 32.12
CA LYS A 13 15.00 -7.93 31.58
C LYS A 13 15.43 -9.26 30.95
N ARG A 14 15.09 -10.40 31.56
CA ARG A 14 15.40 -11.72 30.96
C ARG A 14 14.65 -11.97 29.65
N ARG A 15 13.38 -11.58 29.54
CA ARG A 15 12.61 -11.73 28.31
C ARG A 15 13.12 -10.78 27.21
N GLU A 16 13.53 -9.58 27.55
CA GLU A 16 14.13 -8.62 26.60
C GLU A 16 15.46 -9.14 26.06
N TRP A 17 16.32 -9.68 26.92
CA TRP A 17 17.57 -10.31 26.48
C TRP A 17 17.33 -11.56 25.61
N ALA A 18 16.38 -12.42 25.96
CA ALA A 18 16.02 -13.56 25.13
C ALA A 18 15.50 -13.13 23.75
N SER A 19 14.68 -12.09 23.69
CA SER A 19 14.18 -11.53 22.42
C SER A 19 15.31 -10.94 21.57
N LEU A 20 16.26 -10.24 22.19
CA LEU A 20 17.44 -9.70 21.49
C LEU A 20 18.36 -10.80 20.96
N ILE A 21 18.56 -11.87 21.76
CA ILE A 21 19.36 -13.03 21.33
C ILE A 21 18.68 -13.75 20.16
N ILE A 22 17.36 -13.97 20.23
CA ILE A 22 16.60 -14.59 19.13
C ILE A 22 16.67 -13.71 17.88
N LEU A 23 16.53 -12.39 18.03
CA LEU A 23 16.61 -11.44 16.91
C LEU A 23 18.02 -11.44 16.30
N ALA A 24 19.07 -11.45 17.13
CA ALA A 24 20.45 -11.53 16.68
C ALA A 24 20.74 -12.85 15.97
N LEU A 25 20.27 -13.98 16.52
CA LEU A 25 20.42 -15.29 15.90
C LEU A 25 19.65 -15.40 14.58
N ALA A 26 18.49 -14.76 14.46
CA ALA A 26 17.74 -14.70 13.20
C ALA A 26 18.39 -13.74 12.17
N ALA A 27 19.06 -12.67 12.64
CA ALA A 27 19.75 -11.72 11.76
C ALA A 27 21.07 -12.27 11.19
N VAL A 28 21.76 -13.15 11.93
CA VAL A 28 23.05 -13.73 11.49
C VAL A 28 22.94 -14.48 10.17
N PRO A 29 21.99 -15.40 9.93
CA PRO A 29 21.86 -16.07 8.63
C PRO A 29 21.55 -15.08 7.51
N ALA A 30 20.71 -14.08 7.74
CA ALA A 30 20.40 -13.04 6.73
C ALA A 30 21.64 -12.20 6.39
N LEU A 31 22.45 -11.87 7.41
CA LEU A 31 23.71 -11.13 7.21
C LEU A 31 24.73 -11.98 6.46
N LEU A 32 24.86 -13.26 6.80
CA LEU A 32 25.77 -14.19 6.11
C LEU A 32 25.37 -14.40 4.65
N VAL A 33 24.06 -14.53 4.35
CA VAL A 33 23.55 -14.62 2.97
C VAL A 33 23.83 -13.32 2.23
N ALA A 34 23.59 -12.16 2.84
CA ALA A 34 23.86 -10.87 2.22
C ALA A 34 25.35 -10.68 1.91
N ILE A 35 26.23 -11.01 2.87
CA ILE A 35 27.69 -10.96 2.68
C ILE A 35 28.12 -11.97 1.61
N GLY A 36 27.60 -13.20 1.64
CA GLY A 36 27.88 -14.23 0.65
C GLY A 36 27.42 -13.82 -0.76
N GLN A 37 26.27 -13.20 -0.90
CA GLN A 37 25.78 -12.65 -2.18
C GLN A 37 26.69 -11.52 -2.69
N VAL A 38 27.13 -10.62 -1.84
CA VAL A 38 28.08 -9.55 -2.21
C VAL A 38 29.40 -10.15 -2.70
N TYR A 39 29.89 -11.19 -2.01
CA TYR A 39 31.12 -11.87 -2.38
C TYR A 39 31.00 -12.66 -3.69
N VAL A 40 29.92 -13.45 -3.84
CA VAL A 40 29.69 -14.30 -5.04
C VAL A 40 29.34 -13.49 -6.29
N THR A 41 28.62 -12.38 -6.13
CA THR A 41 28.21 -11.54 -7.28
C THR A 41 29.28 -10.55 -7.73
N GLY A 42 30.44 -10.50 -7.04
CA GLY A 42 31.51 -9.55 -7.38
C GLY A 42 31.04 -8.08 -7.33
N VAL A 43 30.03 -7.78 -6.51
CA VAL A 43 29.53 -6.40 -6.26
C VAL A 43 30.54 -5.58 -5.44
N ASP A 44 31.74 -6.09 -5.37
CA ASP A 44 32.93 -5.53 -4.80
C ASP A 44 33.31 -4.16 -5.41
N GLY A 45 34.27 -3.55 -4.84
CA GLY A 45 34.81 -2.22 -5.04
C GLY A 45 34.62 -1.48 -6.37
N ILE A 46 34.29 -2.18 -7.46
CA ILE A 46 34.06 -1.56 -8.79
C ILE A 46 32.71 -0.81 -8.81
N ARG A 47 31.63 -1.42 -8.27
CA ARG A 47 30.31 -0.76 -8.24
C ARG A 47 30.25 0.32 -7.16
N LEU A 48 30.90 0.11 -6.01
CA LEU A 48 31.00 1.12 -4.95
C LEU A 48 31.84 2.34 -5.33
N ARG A 49 32.77 2.19 -6.30
CA ARG A 49 33.61 3.28 -6.82
C ARG A 49 32.98 4.06 -7.98
N ARG A 50 31.81 3.66 -8.45
CA ARG A 50 31.12 4.40 -9.51
C ARG A 50 30.67 5.77 -8.99
N PRO A 51 30.83 6.84 -9.78
CA PRO A 51 30.39 8.18 -9.41
C PRO A 51 28.92 8.21 -8.95
N GLU A 52 28.05 7.47 -9.64
CA GLU A 52 26.62 7.41 -9.35
C GLU A 52 26.33 6.79 -7.96
N THR A 53 27.16 5.83 -7.52
CA THR A 53 27.02 5.25 -6.19
C THR A 53 27.48 6.22 -5.10
N ILE A 54 28.52 6.98 -5.36
CA ILE A 54 29.03 8.00 -4.45
C ILE A 54 28.01 9.14 -4.31
N GLU A 55 27.44 9.60 -5.43
CA GLU A 55 26.38 10.60 -5.45
C GLU A 55 25.17 10.13 -4.64
N LEU A 56 24.71 8.89 -4.87
CA LEU A 56 23.61 8.29 -4.14
C LEU A 56 23.87 8.26 -2.63
N LEU A 57 25.05 7.84 -2.20
CA LEU A 57 25.43 7.82 -0.79
C LEU A 57 25.50 9.22 -0.20
N ALA A 58 26.02 10.19 -0.95
CA ALA A 58 26.05 11.59 -0.54
C ALA A 58 24.62 12.14 -0.37
N GLU A 59 23.71 11.85 -1.29
CA GLU A 59 22.29 12.25 -1.18
C GLU A 59 21.63 11.66 0.06
N ILE A 60 21.82 10.36 0.34
CA ILE A 60 21.27 9.71 1.54
C ILE A 60 21.79 10.41 2.80
N ILE A 61 23.08 10.66 2.86
CA ILE A 61 23.71 11.30 4.03
C ILE A 61 23.18 12.72 4.20
N VAL A 62 23.13 13.51 3.15
CA VAL A 62 22.63 14.89 3.18
C VAL A 62 21.16 14.92 3.62
N LEU A 63 20.30 14.10 2.98
CA LEU A 63 18.89 14.02 3.33
C LEU A 63 18.70 13.57 4.79
N PHE A 64 19.45 12.57 5.24
CA PHE A 64 19.39 12.11 6.62
C PHE A 64 19.68 13.24 7.60
N PHE A 65 20.79 13.99 7.42
CA PHE A 65 21.14 15.07 8.33
C PHE A 65 20.18 16.25 8.26
N LEU A 66 19.68 16.60 7.08
CA LEU A 66 18.66 17.64 6.91
C LEU A 66 17.37 17.29 7.66
N TYR A 67 16.85 16.07 7.48
CA TYR A 67 15.66 15.61 8.19
C TYR A 67 15.92 15.45 9.70
N LEU A 68 17.07 14.89 10.09
CA LEU A 68 17.44 14.76 11.48
C LEU A 68 17.44 16.12 12.18
N PHE A 69 18.07 17.13 11.56
CA PHE A 69 18.09 18.50 12.07
C PHE A 69 16.67 19.08 12.17
N ALA A 70 15.87 18.97 11.09
CA ALA A 70 14.51 19.49 11.06
C ALA A 70 13.61 18.85 12.13
N ILE A 71 13.74 17.52 12.35
CA ILE A 71 12.87 16.80 13.28
C ILE A 71 13.32 16.94 14.72
N TRP A 72 14.63 16.92 14.99
CA TRP A 72 15.17 16.93 16.33
C TRP A 72 15.28 18.33 16.94
N LYS A 73 15.71 19.32 16.14
CA LYS A 73 16.01 20.69 16.65
C LYS A 73 14.82 21.64 16.63
N ILE A 74 13.80 21.36 15.79
CA ILE A 74 12.63 22.24 15.68
C ILE A 74 11.52 21.72 16.59
N ASP A 75 11.28 22.37 17.73
CA ASP A 75 10.25 21.95 18.70
C ASP A 75 8.82 22.27 18.22
N ARG A 76 8.65 23.37 17.46
CA ARG A 76 7.35 23.80 16.95
C ARG A 76 6.89 22.91 15.81
N ASN A 77 5.81 22.14 16.02
CA ASN A 77 5.33 21.15 15.06
C ASN A 77 5.03 21.69 13.67
N ARG A 78 4.50 22.92 13.56
CA ARG A 78 4.23 23.55 12.26
C ARG A 78 5.52 23.90 11.50
N LEU A 79 6.52 24.43 12.19
CA LEU A 79 7.82 24.76 11.58
C LEU A 79 8.57 23.49 11.18
N ARG A 80 8.51 22.44 12.01
CA ARG A 80 9.06 21.12 11.71
C ARG A 80 8.44 20.53 10.43
N ALA A 81 7.11 20.53 10.35
CA ALA A 81 6.41 20.07 9.16
C ALA A 81 6.74 20.91 7.92
N GLY A 82 6.81 22.24 8.08
CA GLY A 82 7.23 23.16 7.01
C GLY A 82 8.65 22.90 6.54
N ALA A 83 9.61 22.69 7.44
CA ALA A 83 10.99 22.36 7.09
C ALA A 83 11.08 21.00 6.37
N ALA A 84 10.40 19.98 6.89
CA ALA A 84 10.35 18.67 6.22
C ALA A 84 9.72 18.75 4.80
N LEU A 85 8.65 19.52 4.64
CA LEU A 85 8.03 19.75 3.34
C LEU A 85 8.95 20.52 2.38
N LEU A 86 9.69 21.51 2.86
CA LEU A 86 10.65 22.25 2.03
C LEU A 86 11.80 21.35 1.57
N ILE A 87 12.35 20.51 2.44
CA ILE A 87 13.38 19.52 2.07
C ILE A 87 12.82 18.57 1.01
N THR A 88 11.62 18.02 1.25
CA THR A 88 10.94 17.12 0.31
C THR A 88 10.72 17.80 -1.05
N ALA A 89 10.13 19.00 -1.05
CA ALA A 89 9.81 19.73 -2.28
C ALA A 89 11.08 20.12 -3.06
N GLY A 90 12.12 20.57 -2.38
CA GLY A 90 13.41 20.92 -2.98
C GLY A 90 14.06 19.70 -3.66
N PHE A 91 14.11 18.56 -2.97
CA PHE A 91 14.64 17.32 -3.54
C PHE A 91 13.83 16.85 -4.76
N LEU A 92 12.50 16.79 -4.62
CA LEU A 92 11.63 16.39 -5.73
C LEU A 92 11.72 17.33 -6.93
N TRP A 93 11.93 18.62 -6.69
CA TRP A 93 12.14 19.60 -7.76
C TRP A 93 13.45 19.35 -8.51
N ILE A 94 14.56 19.15 -7.78
CA ILE A 94 15.88 18.85 -8.37
C ILE A 94 15.81 17.59 -9.24
N HIS A 95 15.12 16.54 -8.77
CA HIS A 95 14.97 15.26 -9.48
C HIS A 95 13.80 15.24 -10.47
N GLN A 96 13.16 16.37 -10.79
CA GLN A 96 12.01 16.47 -11.70
C GLN A 96 10.83 15.55 -11.35
N ALA A 97 10.72 15.17 -10.08
CA ALA A 97 9.73 14.25 -9.54
C ALA A 97 8.54 14.95 -8.90
N PHE A 98 8.61 16.28 -8.73
CA PHE A 98 7.62 17.05 -7.96
C PHE A 98 6.21 16.91 -8.51
N THR A 99 6.02 17.13 -9.81
CA THR A 99 4.69 17.10 -10.44
C THR A 99 4.05 15.71 -10.35
N ALA A 100 4.83 14.65 -10.55
CA ALA A 100 4.35 13.29 -10.47
C ALA A 100 3.93 12.92 -9.04
N MET A 101 4.77 13.23 -8.04
CA MET A 101 4.45 12.99 -6.62
C MET A 101 3.28 13.83 -6.14
N PHE A 102 3.16 15.08 -6.59
CA PHE A 102 2.04 15.94 -6.24
C PHE A 102 0.72 15.41 -6.81
N LEU A 103 0.68 15.07 -8.11
CA LEU A 103 -0.54 14.59 -8.75
C LEU A 103 -0.99 13.23 -8.20
N SER A 104 -0.08 12.29 -8.04
CA SER A 104 -0.40 11.00 -7.43
C SER A 104 -0.83 11.13 -5.97
N GLY A 105 -0.20 12.03 -5.21
CA GLY A 105 -0.59 12.37 -3.84
C GLY A 105 -1.98 13.00 -3.77
N ALA A 106 -2.31 13.91 -4.71
CA ALA A 106 -3.64 14.47 -4.83
C ALA A 106 -4.68 13.39 -5.15
N TYR A 107 -4.34 12.43 -6.03
CA TYR A 107 -5.20 11.30 -6.31
C TYR A 107 -5.40 10.39 -5.09
N VAL A 108 -4.34 10.06 -4.35
CA VAL A 108 -4.45 9.33 -3.06
C VAL A 108 -5.35 10.09 -2.08
N LEU A 109 -5.24 11.42 -2.03
CA LEU A 109 -6.11 12.24 -1.19
C LEU A 109 -7.58 12.15 -1.61
N VAL A 110 -7.88 12.12 -2.92
CA VAL A 110 -9.25 11.90 -3.44
C VAL A 110 -9.79 10.55 -2.96
N LEU A 111 -8.98 9.47 -3.04
CA LEU A 111 -9.35 8.15 -2.55
C LEU A 111 -9.64 8.16 -1.04
N LEU A 112 -8.78 8.80 -0.25
CA LEU A 112 -8.97 8.97 1.19
C LEU A 112 -10.24 9.75 1.52
N MET A 113 -10.50 10.85 0.81
CA MET A 113 -11.70 11.69 1.03
C MET A 113 -12.99 10.95 0.64
N LEU A 114 -12.97 10.20 -0.47
CA LEU A 114 -14.09 9.36 -0.90
C LEU A 114 -14.40 8.29 0.15
N GLY A 115 -13.39 7.56 0.59
CA GLY A 115 -13.55 6.55 1.65
C GLY A 115 -14.02 7.13 2.96
N ALA A 116 -13.50 8.30 3.36
CA ALA A 116 -13.95 9.00 4.56
C ALA A 116 -15.44 9.39 4.47
N ARG A 117 -15.92 9.75 3.28
CA ARG A 117 -17.33 10.04 3.04
C ARG A 117 -18.18 8.79 3.15
N LEU A 118 -17.75 7.71 2.50
CA LEU A 118 -18.40 6.39 2.57
C LEU A 118 -18.47 5.90 4.02
N ARG A 119 -17.33 5.90 4.72
CA ARG A 119 -17.26 5.49 6.13
C ARG A 119 -18.24 6.28 7.00
N ARG A 120 -18.28 7.61 6.87
CA ARG A 120 -19.23 8.45 7.63
C ARG A 120 -20.68 8.13 7.32
N GLY A 121 -20.99 7.82 6.06
CA GLY A 121 -22.33 7.38 5.64
C GLY A 121 -22.73 6.03 6.23
N MET A 122 -21.79 5.11 6.39
CA MET A 122 -22.02 3.77 6.96
C MET A 122 -22.06 3.81 8.50
N ASP A 123 -21.23 4.64 9.13
CA ASP A 123 -21.13 4.79 10.59
C ASP A 123 -22.12 5.83 11.14
N ARG A 124 -23.41 5.67 10.82
CA ARG A 124 -24.47 6.60 11.24
C ARG A 124 -24.56 6.81 12.76
N ASN A 125 -24.11 5.82 13.53
CA ASN A 125 -24.19 5.86 15.00
C ASN A 125 -22.87 6.34 15.64
N HIS A 126 -21.91 6.83 14.87
CA HIS A 126 -20.61 7.30 15.34
C HIS A 126 -19.87 6.30 16.26
N VAL A 127 -20.02 5.01 16.01
CA VAL A 127 -19.40 3.93 16.78
C VAL A 127 -17.90 3.79 16.44
N TRP A 128 -17.50 4.28 15.24
CA TRP A 128 -16.13 4.26 14.79
C TRP A 128 -15.31 5.37 15.46
N ARG A 129 -14.62 5.01 16.54
CA ARG A 129 -13.69 5.91 17.26
C ARG A 129 -12.32 5.26 17.25
N GLU A 130 -11.56 5.44 16.17
CA GLU A 130 -10.24 4.89 16.01
C GLU A 130 -9.20 5.98 15.82
N TYR A 131 -7.92 5.62 16.01
CA TYR A 131 -6.80 6.50 15.72
C TYR A 131 -6.82 6.92 14.25
N HIS A 132 -6.35 8.12 13.97
CA HIS A 132 -6.35 8.71 12.63
C HIS A 132 -5.71 7.80 11.57
N VAL A 133 -4.63 7.08 11.92
CA VAL A 133 -3.94 6.17 11.01
C VAL A 133 -4.84 5.00 10.60
N ILE A 134 -5.43 4.28 11.58
CA ILE A 134 -6.33 3.14 11.30
C ILE A 134 -7.55 3.61 10.50
N THR A 135 -8.05 4.80 10.80
CA THR A 135 -9.14 5.43 10.06
C THR A 135 -8.74 5.73 8.62
N GLY A 136 -7.54 6.29 8.41
CA GLY A 136 -7.02 6.56 7.08
C GLY A 136 -6.82 5.30 6.24
N LEU A 137 -6.36 4.19 6.84
CA LEU A 137 -6.24 2.91 6.14
C LEU A 137 -7.60 2.36 5.70
N ALA A 138 -8.62 2.45 6.57
CA ALA A 138 -9.99 2.09 6.21
C ALA A 138 -10.54 3.00 5.09
N ASP A 139 -10.31 4.31 5.21
CA ASP A 139 -10.75 5.27 4.20
C ASP A 139 -10.10 5.02 2.85
N PHE A 140 -8.79 4.74 2.81
CA PHE A 140 -8.10 4.40 1.57
C PHE A 140 -8.63 3.11 0.94
N LEU A 141 -8.85 2.06 1.72
CA LEU A 141 -9.42 0.78 1.27
C LEU A 141 -10.81 0.98 0.64
N LEU A 142 -11.72 1.66 1.36
CA LEU A 142 -13.08 1.90 0.90
C LEU A 142 -13.13 2.79 -0.35
N GLY A 143 -12.30 3.85 -0.37
CA GLY A 143 -12.23 4.77 -1.50
C GLY A 143 -11.68 4.11 -2.75
N SER A 144 -10.62 3.32 -2.63
CA SER A 144 -10.01 2.59 -3.75
C SER A 144 -10.97 1.55 -4.32
N GLY A 145 -11.62 0.75 -3.46
CA GLY A 145 -12.59 -0.25 -3.90
C GLY A 145 -13.80 0.36 -4.60
N CYS A 146 -14.34 1.45 -4.03
CA CYS A 146 -15.45 2.19 -4.66
C CYS A 146 -15.04 2.75 -6.03
N MET A 147 -13.82 3.30 -6.16
CA MET A 147 -13.36 3.88 -7.41
C MET A 147 -13.18 2.82 -8.50
N ILE A 148 -12.56 1.67 -8.19
CA ILE A 148 -12.46 0.54 -9.12
C ILE A 148 -13.87 0.08 -9.54
N PHE A 149 -14.79 -0.07 -8.58
CA PHE A 149 -16.17 -0.44 -8.85
C PHE A 149 -16.85 0.52 -9.85
N LEU A 150 -16.74 1.84 -9.62
CA LEU A 150 -17.31 2.85 -10.50
C LEU A 150 -16.70 2.80 -11.92
N PHE A 151 -15.39 2.57 -12.02
CA PHE A 151 -14.74 2.44 -13.32
C PHE A 151 -15.17 1.17 -14.05
N CYS A 152 -15.28 0.05 -13.33
CA CYS A 152 -15.79 -1.18 -13.92
C CYS A 152 -17.22 -1.03 -14.45
N ILE A 153 -18.12 -0.47 -13.66
CA ILE A 153 -19.52 -0.24 -14.11
C ILE A 153 -19.57 0.76 -15.25
N GLY A 154 -18.86 1.88 -15.16
CA GLY A 154 -18.81 2.89 -16.22
C GLY A 154 -18.31 2.30 -17.54
N SER A 155 -17.30 1.44 -17.48
CA SER A 155 -16.80 0.76 -18.66
C SER A 155 -17.76 -0.28 -19.21
N LEU A 156 -18.35 -1.10 -18.34
CA LEU A 156 -19.25 -2.18 -18.74
C LEU A 156 -20.56 -1.67 -19.36
N LEU A 157 -21.18 -0.65 -18.74
CA LEU A 157 -22.49 -0.16 -19.15
C LEU A 157 -22.42 0.92 -20.24
N PHE A 158 -21.36 1.72 -20.25
CA PHE A 158 -21.29 2.92 -21.10
C PHE A 158 -20.05 2.94 -22.00
N GLY A 159 -19.21 1.90 -21.99
CA GLY A 159 -17.95 1.90 -22.76
C GLY A 159 -16.99 3.03 -22.34
N CYS A 160 -17.06 3.46 -21.07
CA CYS A 160 -16.22 4.54 -20.59
C CYS A 160 -14.75 4.14 -20.58
N GLY A 161 -13.90 4.97 -21.19
CA GLY A 161 -12.46 4.81 -21.22
C GLY A 161 -11.74 5.84 -20.37
N ILE A 162 -10.43 5.92 -20.55
CA ILE A 162 -9.49 6.71 -19.73
C ILE A 162 -9.88 8.20 -19.60
N ARG A 163 -10.40 8.81 -20.68
CA ARG A 163 -10.83 10.22 -20.68
C ARG A 163 -12.03 10.43 -19.75
N SER A 164 -13.01 9.53 -19.84
CA SER A 164 -14.21 9.56 -19.00
C SER A 164 -13.86 9.33 -17.52
N PHE A 165 -12.89 8.45 -17.23
CA PHE A 165 -12.43 8.19 -15.85
C PHE A 165 -11.67 9.37 -15.26
N ARG A 166 -10.86 10.09 -16.06
CA ARG A 166 -10.25 11.35 -15.65
C ARG A 166 -11.30 12.40 -15.29
N LEU A 167 -12.30 12.58 -16.16
CA LEU A 167 -13.39 13.53 -15.91
C LEU A 167 -14.17 13.15 -14.66
N LEU A 168 -14.56 11.88 -14.52
CA LEU A 168 -15.25 11.36 -13.34
C LEU A 168 -14.45 11.61 -12.05
N THR A 169 -13.14 11.36 -12.09
CA THR A 169 -12.25 11.60 -10.95
C THR A 169 -12.20 13.09 -10.57
N VAL A 170 -12.12 13.99 -11.54
CA VAL A 170 -12.15 15.44 -11.29
C VAL A 170 -13.50 15.88 -10.72
N ILE A 171 -14.61 15.35 -11.24
CA ILE A 171 -15.95 15.64 -10.71
C ILE A 171 -16.07 15.17 -9.28
N ILE A 172 -15.67 13.93 -8.98
CA ILE A 172 -15.68 13.38 -7.60
C ILE A 172 -14.81 14.26 -6.70
N ALA A 173 -13.61 14.62 -7.11
CA ALA A 173 -12.72 15.49 -6.36
C ALA A 173 -13.36 16.84 -6.06
N GLY A 174 -13.98 17.47 -7.05
CA GLY A 174 -14.69 18.74 -6.89
C GLY A 174 -15.83 18.65 -5.86
N PHE A 175 -16.67 17.60 -5.95
CA PHE A 175 -17.71 17.35 -4.96
C PHE A 175 -17.16 17.15 -3.55
N LEU A 176 -16.12 16.34 -3.40
CA LEU A 176 -15.52 16.05 -2.10
C LEU A 176 -14.89 17.31 -1.48
N ILE A 177 -14.21 18.13 -2.27
CA ILE A 177 -13.63 19.40 -1.83
C ILE A 177 -14.76 20.37 -1.42
N GLY A 178 -15.82 20.47 -2.22
CA GLY A 178 -16.99 21.31 -1.93
C GLY A 178 -17.67 20.90 -0.62
N PHE A 179 -17.91 19.60 -0.41
CA PHE A 179 -18.44 19.09 0.85
C PHE A 179 -17.52 19.39 2.03
N ARG A 180 -16.21 19.19 1.85
CA ARG A 180 -15.25 19.48 2.92
C ARG A 180 -15.20 20.96 3.27
N PHE A 181 -15.28 21.83 2.27
CA PHE A 181 -15.36 23.26 2.49
C PHE A 181 -16.61 23.65 3.26
N MET A 182 -17.80 23.08 2.92
CA MET A 182 -19.03 23.31 3.66
C MET A 182 -18.92 22.81 5.11
N GLU A 183 -18.38 21.62 5.35
CA GLU A 183 -18.13 21.10 6.70
C GLU A 183 -17.23 22.03 7.53
N LEU A 184 -16.17 22.55 6.94
CA LEU A 184 -15.25 23.48 7.62
C LEU A 184 -15.89 24.85 7.88
N ARG A 185 -16.79 25.30 7.03
CA ARG A 185 -17.51 26.55 7.18
C ARG A 185 -18.59 26.48 8.27
N THR A 186 -19.23 25.33 8.40
CA THR A 186 -20.25 25.08 9.44
C THR A 186 -19.64 24.65 10.77
N ALA A 187 -18.45 24.07 10.77
CA ALA A 187 -17.73 23.78 11.99
C ALA A 187 -17.25 25.11 12.59
N GLY A 188 -17.71 25.45 13.80
CA GLY A 188 -17.21 26.59 14.55
C GLY A 188 -15.68 26.52 14.72
N ASP A 189 -15.07 27.59 15.18
CA ASP A 189 -13.61 27.73 15.29
C ASP A 189 -12.94 26.62 16.12
N ASP A 190 -13.65 26.03 17.08
CA ASP A 190 -13.17 24.93 17.93
C ASP A 190 -13.15 23.57 17.23
N GLY A 191 -13.87 23.40 16.13
CA GLY A 191 -13.91 22.16 15.34
C GLY A 191 -12.81 22.05 14.26
N LYS A 192 -11.95 23.05 14.11
CA LYS A 192 -10.92 23.05 13.07
C LYS A 192 -9.78 22.09 13.40
N PRO A 193 -9.48 21.10 12.55
CA PRO A 193 -8.52 20.03 12.86
C PRO A 193 -7.09 20.53 13.14
N TRP A 194 -6.68 21.66 12.58
CA TRP A 194 -5.34 22.21 12.81
C TRP A 194 -5.14 22.85 14.21
N ARG A 195 -6.22 23.10 14.98
CA ARG A 195 -6.13 23.55 16.37
C ARG A 195 -5.84 22.40 17.34
N GLN A 196 -6.14 21.17 16.95
CA GLN A 196 -5.91 19.96 17.76
C GLN A 196 -4.44 19.47 17.70
N ILE A 197 -3.63 20.01 16.78
CA ILE A 197 -2.21 19.66 16.70
C ILE A 197 -1.48 20.37 17.85
N PRO A 198 -0.78 19.63 18.74
CA PRO A 198 0.02 20.24 19.78
C PRO A 198 0.99 21.27 19.17
N LYS A 199 1.11 22.43 19.80
CA LYS A 199 1.99 23.51 19.27
C LYS A 199 3.44 23.07 19.25
N GLU A 200 3.86 22.33 20.29
CA GLU A 200 5.24 21.87 20.48
C GLU A 200 5.24 20.42 20.92
N THR A 201 6.20 19.64 20.42
CA THR A 201 6.43 18.26 20.82
C THR A 201 7.92 17.99 20.77
N LYS A 202 8.52 17.59 21.88
CA LYS A 202 9.91 17.10 21.90
C LYS A 202 9.96 15.68 21.39
N ILE A 203 10.79 15.43 20.40
CA ILE A 203 11.05 14.09 19.85
C ILE A 203 12.47 13.71 20.26
N SER A 204 12.66 12.48 20.76
CA SER A 204 13.99 12.00 21.12
C SER A 204 14.90 11.91 19.89
N LEU A 205 16.21 12.02 20.09
CA LEU A 205 17.19 11.89 19.00
C LEU A 205 17.03 10.55 18.25
N GLU A 206 16.87 9.44 19.00
CA GLU A 206 16.67 8.12 18.42
C GLU A 206 15.46 8.05 17.49
N MET A 207 14.31 8.57 17.95
CA MET A 207 13.09 8.63 17.17
C MET A 207 13.24 9.54 15.95
N SER A 208 13.93 10.67 16.12
CA SER A 208 14.21 11.61 15.02
C SER A 208 15.11 10.97 13.97
N ALA A 209 16.13 10.22 14.38
CA ALA A 209 17.01 9.49 13.48
C ALA A 209 16.24 8.40 12.70
N CYS A 210 15.41 7.63 13.36
CA CYS A 210 14.56 6.63 12.71
C CYS A 210 13.65 7.26 11.63
N ILE A 211 12.97 8.35 11.98
CA ILE A 211 12.07 9.04 11.03
C ILE A 211 12.89 9.65 9.88
N ALA A 212 14.06 10.22 10.16
CA ALA A 212 14.94 10.78 9.13
C ALA A 212 15.40 9.72 8.13
N ILE A 213 15.74 8.51 8.59
CA ILE A 213 16.11 7.38 7.72
C ILE A 213 14.92 7.00 6.83
N ILE A 214 13.72 6.81 7.40
CA ILE A 214 12.53 6.47 6.63
C ILE A 214 12.29 7.50 5.52
N LEU A 215 12.30 8.79 5.87
CA LEU A 215 12.05 9.87 4.92
C LEU A 215 13.14 9.94 3.84
N ALA A 216 14.41 9.82 4.21
CA ALA A 216 15.52 9.82 3.27
C ALA A 216 15.41 8.66 2.27
N MET A 217 15.14 7.43 2.75
CA MET A 217 15.03 6.25 1.91
C MET A 217 13.84 6.33 0.94
N VAL A 218 12.68 6.76 1.42
CA VAL A 218 11.50 6.95 0.57
C VAL A 218 11.71 8.05 -0.46
N LEU A 219 12.30 9.17 -0.05
CA LEU A 219 12.55 10.29 -0.94
C LEU A 219 13.58 9.94 -2.01
N LEU A 220 14.61 9.18 -1.65
CA LEU A 220 15.57 8.65 -2.62
C LEU A 220 14.90 7.86 -3.73
N GLN A 221 13.95 6.98 -3.39
CA GLN A 221 13.19 6.24 -4.41
C GLN A 221 12.34 7.19 -5.27
N ALA A 222 11.75 8.22 -4.66
CA ALA A 222 11.02 9.23 -5.41
C ALA A 222 11.91 9.96 -6.44
N GLY A 223 13.17 10.25 -6.11
CA GLY A 223 14.13 10.82 -7.06
C GLY A 223 14.48 9.89 -8.24
N ARG A 224 14.34 8.57 -8.04
CA ARG A 224 14.67 7.56 -9.06
C ARG A 224 13.48 7.16 -9.95
N MET A 225 12.27 7.58 -9.67
CA MET A 225 11.06 7.11 -10.38
C MET A 225 10.99 7.53 -11.85
N ASN A 226 11.79 8.48 -12.29
CA ASN A 226 11.86 8.87 -13.71
C ASN A 226 12.69 7.89 -14.56
N ILE A 227 13.38 6.95 -13.93
CA ILE A 227 14.19 5.94 -14.59
C ILE A 227 13.58 4.57 -14.27
N CYS A 228 12.87 4.00 -15.23
CA CYS A 228 12.36 2.64 -15.11
C CYS A 228 13.35 1.70 -15.81
N ALA A 229 14.00 0.84 -15.03
CA ALA A 229 14.93 -0.17 -15.54
C ALA A 229 14.41 -1.61 -15.34
N ASP A 230 13.21 -1.78 -14.77
CA ASP A 230 12.61 -3.07 -14.52
C ASP A 230 11.96 -3.62 -15.78
N TYR A 231 12.36 -4.83 -16.19
CA TYR A 231 11.88 -5.48 -17.42
C TYR A 231 10.34 -5.60 -17.46
N ASP A 232 9.76 -6.11 -16.39
CA ASP A 232 8.30 -6.32 -16.34
C ASP A 232 7.53 -4.99 -16.40
N SER A 233 8.07 -3.96 -15.76
CA SER A 233 7.46 -2.62 -15.81
C SER A 233 7.46 -2.06 -17.23
N LEU A 234 8.58 -2.20 -17.95
CA LEU A 234 8.70 -1.74 -19.34
C LEU A 234 7.90 -2.61 -20.31
N HIS A 235 7.82 -3.91 -20.04
CA HIS A 235 7.17 -4.86 -20.94
C HIS A 235 5.63 -4.74 -20.88
N TYR A 236 5.05 -4.65 -19.70
CA TYR A 236 3.59 -4.61 -19.53
C TYR A 236 3.05 -3.64 -18.48
N GLY A 237 3.78 -3.36 -17.42
CA GLY A 237 3.27 -2.58 -16.29
C GLY A 237 2.94 -1.13 -16.66
N LEU A 238 3.81 -0.46 -17.41
CA LEU A 238 3.64 0.91 -17.86
C LEU A 238 2.78 1.06 -19.11
N ARG A 239 2.32 -0.06 -19.67
CA ARG A 239 1.47 -0.07 -20.86
C ARG A 239 -0.01 -0.28 -20.55
N SER A 240 -0.41 -0.04 -19.32
CA SER A 240 -1.78 -0.28 -18.86
C SER A 240 -2.82 0.45 -19.68
N GLU A 241 -2.54 1.67 -20.13
CA GLU A 241 -3.44 2.47 -20.98
C GLU A 241 -3.66 1.85 -22.35
N TYR A 242 -2.66 1.13 -22.90
CA TYR A 242 -2.78 0.45 -24.19
C TYR A 242 -3.41 -0.93 -24.08
N VAL A 243 -3.34 -1.52 -22.90
CA VAL A 243 -3.79 -2.90 -22.63
C VAL A 243 -5.21 -2.92 -22.11
N LEU A 244 -5.61 -1.90 -21.35
CA LEU A 244 -6.91 -1.83 -20.73
C LEU A 244 -7.92 -0.99 -21.51
N ASP A 245 -7.45 0.00 -22.24
CA ASP A 245 -8.34 0.98 -22.84
C ASP A 245 -7.76 1.57 -24.13
N ASN A 246 -8.26 1.10 -25.25
CA ASN A 246 -8.02 1.69 -26.56
C ASN A 246 -9.23 2.51 -27.05
N GLY A 247 -10.06 3.01 -26.12
CA GLY A 247 -11.26 3.80 -26.40
C GLY A 247 -12.57 3.09 -26.13
N GLY A 248 -12.59 1.75 -26.04
CA GLY A 248 -13.78 0.93 -25.77
C GLY A 248 -13.93 0.52 -24.30
N GLY A 249 -12.98 0.91 -23.43
CA GLY A 249 -13.00 0.61 -22.01
C GLY A 249 -12.27 -0.66 -21.62
N ILE A 250 -12.29 -0.99 -20.31
CA ILE A 250 -11.48 -2.06 -19.72
C ILE A 250 -11.91 -3.48 -20.12
N TYR A 251 -13.09 -3.65 -20.72
CA TYR A 251 -13.61 -4.94 -21.19
C TYR A 251 -13.39 -5.17 -22.69
N GLU A 252 -12.78 -4.21 -23.38
CA GLU A 252 -12.47 -4.33 -24.80
C GLU A 252 -11.45 -5.45 -25.03
N ASN A 253 -11.71 -6.29 -26.02
CA ASN A 253 -10.74 -7.31 -26.44
C ASN A 253 -9.76 -6.67 -27.44
N LEU A 254 -8.55 -6.40 -26.96
CA LEU A 254 -7.49 -5.78 -27.76
C LEU A 254 -6.69 -6.80 -28.60
N GLY A 255 -7.14 -8.07 -28.67
CA GLY A 255 -6.46 -9.13 -29.40
C GLY A 255 -5.11 -9.56 -28.78
N MET A 256 -4.87 -9.22 -27.53
CA MET A 256 -3.61 -9.52 -26.85
C MET A 256 -3.61 -10.97 -26.37
N VAL A 257 -2.65 -11.74 -26.85
CA VAL A 257 -2.53 -13.18 -26.56
C VAL A 257 -1.69 -13.48 -25.31
N ASN A 258 -0.89 -12.49 -24.83
CA ASN A 258 -0.02 -12.73 -23.68
C ASN A 258 -0.82 -12.82 -22.39
N VAL A 259 -0.61 -13.89 -21.62
CA VAL A 259 -1.23 -14.21 -20.34
C VAL A 259 -1.19 -13.05 -19.35
N VAL A 260 -0.10 -12.26 -19.35
CA VAL A 260 0.07 -11.11 -18.44
C VAL A 260 -0.99 -10.03 -18.66
N TYR A 261 -1.47 -9.86 -19.89
CA TYR A 261 -2.50 -8.87 -20.20
C TYR A 261 -3.90 -9.27 -19.72
N THR A 262 -4.07 -10.55 -19.43
CA THR A 262 -5.35 -11.12 -18.99
C THR A 262 -5.46 -11.29 -17.48
N TYR A 263 -4.39 -11.04 -16.72
CA TYR A 263 -4.42 -11.07 -15.25
C TYR A 263 -5.44 -10.08 -14.69
N SER A 264 -5.77 -10.27 -13.41
CA SER A 264 -6.56 -9.28 -12.66
C SER A 264 -5.91 -7.90 -12.76
N LYS A 265 -6.67 -6.92 -13.24
CA LYS A 265 -6.20 -5.56 -13.58
C LYS A 265 -6.76 -4.50 -12.63
N GLY A 266 -6.90 -4.84 -11.34
CA GLY A 266 -7.47 -3.90 -10.38
C GLY A 266 -6.62 -2.67 -10.12
N LEU A 267 -5.29 -2.82 -10.02
CA LEU A 267 -4.39 -1.68 -9.84
C LEU A 267 -4.41 -0.78 -11.07
N GLU A 268 -4.24 -1.38 -12.24
CA GLU A 268 -4.19 -0.66 -13.50
C GLU A 268 -5.52 0.07 -13.75
N THR A 269 -6.65 -0.57 -13.45
CA THR A 269 -7.98 0.07 -13.50
C THR A 269 -8.05 1.27 -12.57
N LEU A 270 -7.58 1.14 -11.32
CA LEU A 270 -7.54 2.24 -10.37
C LEU A 270 -6.69 3.40 -10.89
N LEU A 271 -5.58 3.11 -11.56
CA LEU A 271 -4.60 4.11 -12.00
C LEU A 271 -4.90 4.72 -13.37
N LEU A 272 -5.93 4.26 -14.10
CA LEU A 272 -6.28 4.82 -15.40
C LEU A 272 -6.37 6.35 -15.43
N PRO A 273 -6.89 7.06 -14.42
CA PRO A 273 -6.90 8.52 -14.43
C PRO A 273 -5.52 9.18 -14.51
N ILE A 274 -4.49 8.54 -13.98
CA ILE A 274 -3.11 9.04 -13.97
C ILE A 274 -2.18 8.29 -14.92
N SER A 275 -2.68 7.27 -15.63
CA SER A 275 -1.95 6.55 -16.67
C SER A 275 -1.91 7.34 -17.98
N GLY A 276 -0.99 7.01 -18.91
CA GLY A 276 -0.89 7.67 -20.22
C GLY A 276 -0.59 9.16 -20.14
N LEU A 277 0.00 9.64 -19.06
CA LEU A 277 0.55 10.99 -18.91
C LEU A 277 1.99 11.02 -19.45
N PRO A 278 2.55 12.21 -19.77
CA PRO A 278 3.83 12.30 -20.47
C PRO A 278 5.04 11.65 -19.79
N SER A 279 4.93 11.30 -18.50
CA SER A 279 6.00 10.67 -17.74
C SER A 279 5.52 9.41 -17.03
N TYR A 280 6.31 8.35 -17.06
CA TYR A 280 6.10 7.15 -16.25
C TYR A 280 6.09 7.42 -14.74
N GLY A 281 6.71 8.50 -14.31
CA GLY A 281 6.73 8.94 -12.92
C GLY A 281 5.35 9.09 -12.30
N PHE A 282 4.31 9.39 -13.07
CA PHE A 282 2.94 9.50 -12.54
C PHE A 282 2.40 8.17 -12.04
N PHE A 283 2.68 7.08 -12.74
CA PHE A 283 2.33 5.73 -12.29
C PHE A 283 3.22 5.28 -11.14
N LEU A 284 4.53 5.43 -11.29
CA LEU A 284 5.51 4.98 -10.30
C LEU A 284 5.39 5.75 -8.97
N SER A 285 5.07 7.03 -9.00
CA SER A 285 4.86 7.83 -7.79
C SER A 285 3.71 7.32 -6.92
N PHE A 286 2.67 6.74 -7.52
CA PHE A 286 1.60 6.09 -6.75
C PHE A 286 2.13 4.89 -5.94
N GLN A 287 3.05 4.10 -6.50
CA GLN A 287 3.65 2.97 -5.79
C GLN A 287 4.48 3.40 -4.57
N ILE A 288 5.07 4.59 -4.62
CA ILE A 288 5.78 5.17 -3.46
C ILE A 288 4.79 5.43 -2.31
N TRP A 289 3.61 5.96 -2.61
CA TRP A 289 2.54 6.12 -1.61
C TRP A 289 2.08 4.79 -1.03
N MET A 290 1.99 3.73 -1.87
CA MET A 290 1.64 2.38 -1.40
C MET A 290 2.73 1.79 -0.50
N THR A 291 3.99 2.04 -0.81
CA THR A 291 5.12 1.64 0.05
C THR A 291 5.08 2.37 1.39
N LEU A 292 4.79 3.67 1.41
CA LEU A 292 4.53 4.40 2.66
C LEU A 292 3.37 3.78 3.44
N GLY A 293 2.27 3.43 2.77
CA GLY A 293 1.15 2.71 3.37
C GLY A 293 1.58 1.38 3.99
N THR A 294 2.45 0.63 3.30
CA THR A 294 3.05 -0.64 3.78
C THR A 294 3.83 -0.42 5.07
N LEU A 295 4.76 0.55 5.09
CA LEU A 295 5.57 0.87 6.27
C LEU A 295 4.68 1.27 7.45
N ILE A 296 3.74 2.17 7.23
CA ILE A 296 2.81 2.66 8.26
C ILE A 296 1.97 1.50 8.82
N THR A 297 1.45 0.63 7.96
CA THR A 297 0.59 -0.50 8.39
C THR A 297 1.37 -1.52 9.18
N ALA A 298 2.58 -1.86 8.74
CA ALA A 298 3.50 -2.72 9.48
C ALA A 298 3.83 -2.13 10.86
N GLY A 299 4.11 -0.82 10.91
CA GLY A 299 4.28 -0.09 12.16
C GLY A 299 3.06 -0.20 13.08
N GLN A 300 1.85 -0.04 12.54
CA GLN A 300 0.61 -0.18 13.32
C GLN A 300 0.43 -1.60 13.87
N ILE A 301 0.77 -2.64 13.11
CA ILE A 301 0.76 -4.02 13.59
C ILE A 301 1.72 -4.18 14.77
N VAL A 302 2.95 -3.70 14.64
CA VAL A 302 3.95 -3.77 15.72
C VAL A 302 3.50 -2.95 16.95
N GLU A 303 2.93 -1.76 16.74
CA GLU A 303 2.43 -0.90 17.82
C GLU A 303 1.36 -1.60 18.66
N LEU A 304 0.52 -2.44 18.05
CA LEU A 304 -0.48 -3.23 18.78
C LEU A 304 0.14 -4.15 19.85
N PHE A 305 1.36 -4.67 19.63
CA PHE A 305 1.98 -5.67 20.52
C PHE A 305 3.05 -5.10 21.44
N VAL A 306 3.91 -4.21 20.95
CA VAL A 306 5.13 -3.78 21.67
C VAL A 306 5.28 -2.27 21.82
N GLY A 307 4.38 -1.49 21.24
CA GLY A 307 4.31 -0.03 21.41
C GLY A 307 5.05 0.77 20.35
N ARG A 308 4.84 2.08 20.38
CA ARG A 308 5.19 3.04 19.33
C ARG A 308 6.69 3.14 19.01
N LYS A 309 7.56 3.06 20.01
CA LYS A 309 9.02 3.14 19.80
C LYS A 309 9.50 2.00 18.91
N HIS A 310 9.05 0.79 19.18
CA HIS A 310 9.38 -0.40 18.39
C HIS A 310 8.71 -0.39 16.99
N ALA A 311 7.51 0.18 16.91
CA ALA A 311 6.83 0.38 15.64
C ALA A 311 7.64 1.23 14.67
N VAL A 312 8.17 2.37 15.13
CA VAL A 312 9.02 3.23 14.30
C VAL A 312 10.34 2.53 13.94
N GLY A 313 10.95 1.79 14.88
CA GLY A 313 12.12 0.96 14.60
C GLY A 313 11.87 -0.09 13.50
N CYS A 314 10.71 -0.76 13.54
CA CYS A 314 10.30 -1.71 12.50
C CYS A 314 10.14 -1.01 11.13
N MET A 315 9.47 0.14 11.09
CA MET A 315 9.33 0.93 9.86
C MET A 315 10.70 1.32 9.29
N THR A 316 11.65 1.70 10.15
CA THR A 316 13.03 2.02 9.74
C THR A 316 13.73 0.81 9.13
N LEU A 317 13.67 -0.35 9.79
CA LEU A 317 14.25 -1.58 9.24
C LEU A 317 13.64 -1.94 7.89
N LEU A 318 12.31 -1.90 7.77
CA LEU A 318 11.63 -2.19 6.51
C LEU A 318 12.01 -1.20 5.40
N SER A 319 12.19 0.09 5.73
CA SER A 319 12.62 1.10 4.75
C SER A 319 14.06 0.90 4.26
N CYS A 320 14.87 0.12 4.96
CA CYS A 320 16.22 -0.23 4.56
C CYS A 320 16.28 -1.56 3.77
N ILE A 321 15.17 -2.29 3.59
CA ILE A 321 15.16 -3.53 2.82
C ILE A 321 15.08 -3.21 1.33
N PRO A 322 16.12 -3.52 0.52
CA PRO A 322 16.14 -3.18 -0.90
C PRO A 322 14.96 -3.74 -1.69
N GLY A 323 14.52 -4.96 -1.38
CA GLY A 323 13.37 -5.58 -2.04
C GLY A 323 12.09 -4.78 -1.89
N ILE A 324 11.79 -4.26 -0.68
CA ILE A 324 10.62 -3.41 -0.42
C ILE A 324 10.75 -2.07 -1.14
N MET A 325 11.92 -1.45 -1.03
CA MET A 325 12.14 -0.13 -1.59
C MET A 325 12.22 -0.14 -3.12
N ASN A 326 12.82 -1.15 -3.73
CA ASN A 326 12.86 -1.26 -5.19
C ASN A 326 11.48 -1.53 -5.78
N MET A 327 10.59 -2.27 -5.10
CA MET A 327 9.20 -2.43 -5.54
C MET A 327 8.45 -1.09 -5.63
N SER A 328 8.85 -0.08 -4.85
CA SER A 328 8.21 1.25 -4.86
C SER A 328 8.37 2.03 -6.16
N ILE A 329 9.30 1.64 -7.00
CA ILE A 329 9.58 2.26 -8.32
C ILE A 329 9.38 1.28 -9.47
N THR A 330 8.56 0.25 -9.29
CA THR A 330 8.17 -0.69 -10.34
C THR A 330 6.68 -0.51 -10.66
N ALA A 331 6.31 -0.65 -11.94
CA ALA A 331 4.92 -0.59 -12.37
C ALA A 331 4.24 -1.97 -12.23
N LYS A 332 4.44 -2.60 -11.06
CA LYS A 332 3.86 -3.90 -10.70
C LYS A 332 2.80 -3.74 -9.61
N THR A 333 1.95 -4.71 -9.49
CA THR A 333 0.90 -4.74 -8.46
C THR A 333 1.43 -5.04 -7.06
N ASP A 334 2.72 -5.42 -6.94
CA ASP A 334 3.31 -5.96 -5.70
C ASP A 334 3.22 -5.01 -4.50
N SER A 335 3.60 -3.73 -4.67
CA SER A 335 3.56 -2.76 -3.57
C SER A 335 2.16 -2.58 -2.99
N MET A 336 1.15 -2.41 -3.86
CA MET A 336 -0.22 -2.27 -3.39
C MET A 336 -0.79 -3.59 -2.85
N THR A 337 -0.39 -4.74 -3.41
CA THR A 337 -0.80 -6.06 -2.93
C THR A 337 -0.30 -6.30 -1.51
N VAL A 338 0.99 -6.10 -1.25
CA VAL A 338 1.58 -6.23 0.09
C VAL A 338 0.93 -5.26 1.07
N PHE A 339 0.70 -4.02 0.64
CA PHE A 339 -0.01 -3.03 1.45
C PHE A 339 -1.40 -3.54 1.86
N MET A 340 -2.22 -4.03 0.93
CA MET A 340 -3.56 -4.52 1.21
C MET A 340 -3.55 -5.82 2.04
N GLN A 341 -2.57 -6.70 1.86
CA GLN A 341 -2.36 -7.88 2.71
C GLN A 341 -2.07 -7.49 4.16
N LEU A 342 -1.23 -6.48 4.38
CA LEU A 342 -0.98 -5.96 5.73
C LEU A 342 -2.20 -5.26 6.33
N VAL A 343 -2.98 -4.53 5.53
CA VAL A 343 -4.25 -3.92 5.96
C VAL A 343 -5.24 -5.00 6.38
N MET A 344 -5.37 -6.08 5.60
CA MET A 344 -6.19 -7.25 5.96
C MET A 344 -5.74 -7.84 7.29
N LEU A 345 -4.44 -8.11 7.44
CA LEU A 345 -3.87 -8.68 8.66
C LEU A 345 -4.10 -7.76 9.87
N LEU A 346 -3.89 -6.45 9.72
CA LEU A 346 -4.15 -5.46 10.76
C LEU A 346 -5.60 -5.51 11.23
N PHE A 347 -6.56 -5.53 10.30
CA PHE A 347 -7.98 -5.57 10.66
C PHE A 347 -8.39 -6.92 11.28
N LEU A 348 -7.83 -8.05 10.85
CA LEU A 348 -8.01 -9.35 11.51
C LEU A 348 -7.49 -9.32 12.96
N LEU A 349 -6.29 -8.78 13.19
CA LEU A 349 -5.71 -8.65 14.52
C LEU A 349 -6.52 -7.70 15.42
N LEU A 350 -7.01 -6.59 14.86
CA LEU A 350 -7.91 -5.67 15.57
C LEU A 350 -9.24 -6.34 15.92
N TYR A 351 -9.80 -7.16 15.02
CA TYR A 351 -10.98 -7.94 15.32
C TYR A 351 -10.75 -8.94 16.45
N ILE A 352 -9.67 -9.72 16.38
CA ILE A 352 -9.28 -10.68 17.44
C ILE A 352 -9.15 -9.96 18.78
N ARG A 353 -8.56 -8.76 18.81
CA ARG A 353 -8.29 -8.02 20.04
C ARG A 353 -9.50 -7.26 20.58
N ARG A 354 -10.29 -6.62 19.72
CA ARG A 354 -11.36 -5.68 20.10
C ARG A 354 -12.77 -6.20 19.89
N LYS A 355 -12.94 -7.30 19.15
CA LYS A 355 -14.23 -7.96 18.90
C LYS A 355 -15.29 -7.09 18.23
N LYS A 356 -14.90 -6.05 17.47
CA LYS A 356 -15.85 -5.21 16.72
C LYS A 356 -16.04 -5.79 15.31
N GLY A 357 -17.30 -6.06 14.91
CA GLY A 357 -17.65 -6.61 13.60
C GLY A 357 -17.16 -5.75 12.41
N ALA A 358 -17.04 -4.43 12.61
CA ALA A 358 -16.50 -3.50 11.61
C ALA A 358 -15.10 -3.90 11.10
N TYR A 359 -14.23 -4.38 11.99
CA TYR A 359 -12.89 -4.82 11.56
C TYR A 359 -12.92 -6.10 10.75
N LEU A 360 -13.86 -7.02 11.04
CA LEU A 360 -13.99 -8.24 10.26
C LEU A 360 -14.45 -7.91 8.83
N VAL A 361 -15.42 -7.00 8.67
CA VAL A 361 -15.87 -6.56 7.34
C VAL A 361 -14.74 -5.89 6.58
N LEU A 362 -14.01 -4.95 7.21
CA LEU A 362 -12.85 -4.31 6.58
C LEU A 362 -11.72 -5.30 6.23
N ALA A 363 -11.55 -6.37 7.02
CA ALA A 363 -10.62 -7.44 6.68
C ALA A 363 -11.07 -8.21 5.43
N VAL A 364 -12.39 -8.48 5.29
CA VAL A 364 -12.95 -9.09 4.09
C VAL A 364 -12.80 -8.15 2.89
N ASP A 365 -13.08 -6.86 3.06
CA ASP A 365 -12.89 -5.85 2.00
C ASP A 365 -11.43 -5.81 1.53
N ALA A 366 -10.46 -5.82 2.46
CA ALA A 366 -9.05 -5.87 2.13
C ALA A 366 -8.64 -7.19 1.46
N TYR A 367 -9.20 -8.33 1.88
CA TYR A 367 -9.01 -9.62 1.23
C TYR A 367 -9.49 -9.58 -0.23
N LEU A 368 -10.72 -9.11 -0.49
CA LEU A 368 -11.25 -8.96 -1.84
C LEU A 368 -10.36 -8.04 -2.69
N MET A 369 -9.86 -6.95 -2.10
CA MET A 369 -8.93 -6.06 -2.78
C MET A 369 -7.63 -6.79 -3.19
N THR A 370 -7.05 -7.66 -2.33
CA THR A 370 -5.85 -8.41 -2.71
C THR A 370 -6.07 -9.32 -3.90
N LEU A 371 -7.24 -9.94 -4.01
CA LEU A 371 -7.60 -10.81 -5.14
C LEU A 371 -7.75 -10.05 -6.46
N VAL A 372 -8.24 -8.82 -6.37
CA VAL A 372 -8.40 -7.92 -7.53
C VAL A 372 -7.05 -7.40 -8.03
N LEU A 373 -6.08 -7.23 -7.13
CA LEU A 373 -4.76 -6.71 -7.47
C LEU A 373 -3.85 -7.76 -8.10
N LYS A 374 -3.76 -8.95 -7.50
CA LYS A 374 -2.82 -9.99 -7.95
C LYS A 374 -3.39 -11.39 -7.70
N PRO A 375 -3.53 -12.22 -8.74
CA PRO A 375 -4.09 -13.58 -8.57
C PRO A 375 -3.31 -14.45 -7.58
N THR A 376 -1.97 -14.37 -7.60
CA THR A 376 -1.11 -15.14 -6.69
C THR A 376 -1.24 -14.72 -5.23
N ALA A 377 -1.79 -13.55 -4.95
CA ALA A 377 -2.10 -13.11 -3.59
C ALA A 377 -3.14 -14.01 -2.90
N LEU A 378 -3.94 -14.76 -3.69
CA LEU A 378 -4.91 -15.73 -3.18
C LEU A 378 -4.27 -16.68 -2.15
N VAL A 379 -3.08 -17.21 -2.45
CA VAL A 379 -2.40 -18.20 -1.60
C VAL A 379 -2.13 -17.62 -0.21
N PHE A 380 -1.39 -16.52 -0.14
CA PHE A 380 -1.05 -15.90 1.15
C PHE A 380 -2.29 -15.36 1.87
N SER A 381 -3.13 -14.61 1.15
CA SER A 381 -4.29 -13.95 1.77
C SER A 381 -5.30 -14.96 2.29
N THR A 382 -5.54 -16.07 1.57
CA THR A 382 -6.42 -17.14 2.03
C THR A 382 -5.82 -17.92 3.19
N ALA A 383 -4.51 -18.22 3.16
CA ALA A 383 -3.83 -18.87 4.28
C ALA A 383 -3.91 -18.02 5.56
N ALA A 384 -3.63 -16.71 5.46
CA ALA A 384 -3.69 -15.80 6.60
C ALA A 384 -5.13 -15.63 7.12
N ALA A 385 -6.11 -15.42 6.22
CA ALA A 385 -7.52 -15.31 6.59
C ALA A 385 -8.06 -16.62 7.17
N GLY A 386 -7.70 -17.77 6.59
CA GLY A 386 -8.08 -19.10 7.06
C GLY A 386 -7.53 -19.41 8.44
N THR A 387 -6.24 -19.10 8.68
CA THR A 387 -5.60 -19.26 9.99
C THR A 387 -6.28 -18.39 11.06
N ALA A 388 -6.54 -17.12 10.73
CA ALA A 388 -7.25 -16.22 11.63
C ALA A 388 -8.69 -16.69 11.88
N GLY A 389 -9.40 -17.14 10.83
CA GLY A 389 -10.75 -17.71 10.91
C GLY A 389 -10.78 -18.95 11.81
N LEU A 390 -9.87 -19.88 11.60
CA LEU A 390 -9.73 -21.08 12.45
C LEU A 390 -9.47 -20.71 13.91
N TYR A 391 -8.55 -19.77 14.16
CA TYR A 391 -8.31 -19.28 15.51
C TYR A 391 -9.57 -18.69 16.15
N ILE A 392 -10.32 -17.87 15.41
CA ILE A 392 -11.57 -17.26 15.89
C ILE A 392 -12.62 -18.33 16.21
N LEU A 393 -12.74 -19.36 15.37
CA LEU A 393 -13.68 -20.48 15.58
C LEU A 393 -13.29 -21.33 16.79
N LEU A 394 -12.03 -21.78 16.89
CA LEU A 394 -11.53 -22.61 17.96
C LEU A 394 -11.63 -21.90 19.33
N THR A 395 -11.39 -20.60 19.36
CA THR A 395 -11.48 -19.80 20.59
C THR A 395 -12.90 -19.33 20.91
N LYS A 396 -13.91 -19.74 20.12
CA LYS A 396 -15.31 -19.33 20.24
C LYS A 396 -15.48 -17.80 20.33
N GLN A 397 -14.60 -17.09 19.66
CA GLN A 397 -14.57 -15.61 19.70
C GLN A 397 -15.46 -14.96 18.65
N LEU A 398 -16.18 -15.76 17.87
CA LEU A 398 -17.13 -15.27 16.87
C LEU A 398 -18.29 -14.56 17.57
N ARG A 399 -18.22 -13.25 17.66
CA ARG A 399 -19.30 -12.40 18.18
C ARG A 399 -19.79 -11.49 17.08
N PHE A 400 -20.86 -11.88 16.42
CA PHE A 400 -21.52 -11.05 15.41
C PHE A 400 -22.41 -9.98 16.06
N LYS A 401 -21.79 -8.93 16.59
CA LYS A 401 -22.52 -7.70 16.85
C LYS A 401 -22.39 -6.78 15.65
N PHE A 402 -23.32 -6.89 14.72
CA PHE A 402 -23.34 -6.08 13.48
C PHE A 402 -23.79 -4.61 13.69
N ARG A 403 -24.06 -4.18 14.91
CA ARG A 403 -24.38 -2.79 15.19
C ARG A 403 -23.21 -1.88 14.82
N GLY A 404 -23.41 -1.00 13.83
CA GLY A 404 -22.37 -0.12 13.30
C GLY A 404 -21.35 -0.83 12.42
N SER A 405 -21.71 -1.93 11.76
CA SER A 405 -20.84 -2.65 10.85
C SER A 405 -20.78 -1.95 9.48
N PHE A 406 -19.61 -2.03 8.85
CA PHE A 406 -19.39 -1.59 7.47
C PHE A 406 -19.99 -2.52 6.42
N LEU A 407 -21.00 -3.34 6.77
CA LEU A 407 -21.68 -4.26 5.85
C LEU A 407 -22.05 -3.64 4.50
N PRO A 408 -22.50 -2.36 4.43
CA PRO A 408 -22.77 -1.75 3.13
C PRO A 408 -21.56 -1.66 2.20
N SER A 409 -20.32 -1.74 2.71
CA SER A 409 -19.13 -1.76 1.83
C SER A 409 -19.08 -3.01 0.95
N LEU A 410 -19.56 -4.15 1.44
CA LEU A 410 -19.64 -5.38 0.66
C LEU A 410 -20.54 -5.21 -0.59
N GLY A 411 -21.47 -4.24 -0.56
CA GLY A 411 -22.36 -3.93 -1.68
C GLY A 411 -21.64 -3.37 -2.92
N PHE A 412 -20.41 -2.87 -2.78
CA PHE A 412 -19.57 -2.48 -3.91
C PHE A 412 -18.25 -3.28 -3.98
N MET A 413 -17.74 -3.80 -2.87
CA MET A 413 -16.51 -4.59 -2.86
C MET A 413 -16.68 -5.95 -3.53
N ILE A 414 -17.78 -6.67 -3.25
CA ILE A 414 -18.06 -7.94 -3.91
C ILE A 414 -18.32 -7.74 -5.41
N PRO A 415 -19.19 -6.82 -5.86
CA PRO A 415 -19.34 -6.51 -7.27
C PRO A 415 -18.04 -6.08 -7.95
N MET A 416 -17.21 -5.25 -7.33
CA MET A 416 -15.90 -4.87 -7.83
C MET A 416 -15.03 -6.11 -8.14
N TRP A 417 -14.93 -7.03 -7.18
CA TRP A 417 -14.19 -8.26 -7.34
C TRP A 417 -14.77 -9.12 -8.49
N LEU A 418 -16.08 -9.29 -8.53
CA LEU A 418 -16.76 -10.07 -9.59
C LEU A 418 -16.57 -9.44 -10.97
N LEU A 419 -16.59 -8.11 -11.09
CA LEU A 419 -16.44 -7.39 -12.35
C LEU A 419 -15.01 -7.50 -12.90
N ILE A 420 -13.99 -7.37 -12.05
CA ILE A 420 -12.59 -7.62 -12.45
C ILE A 420 -12.39 -9.09 -12.81
N TRP A 421 -13.00 -10.00 -12.07
CA TRP A 421 -12.95 -11.42 -12.36
C TRP A 421 -13.66 -11.77 -13.67
N TYR A 422 -14.84 -11.17 -13.91
CA TYR A 422 -15.57 -11.30 -15.17
C TYR A 422 -14.72 -10.82 -16.37
N ARG A 423 -13.97 -9.73 -16.23
CA ARG A 423 -13.02 -9.30 -17.25
C ARG A 423 -11.98 -10.38 -17.56
N THR A 424 -11.37 -10.95 -16.54
CA THR A 424 -10.38 -12.03 -16.71
C THR A 424 -11.02 -13.23 -17.43
N TRP A 425 -12.20 -13.63 -16.99
CA TRP A 425 -12.94 -14.72 -17.63
C TRP A 425 -13.30 -14.43 -19.10
N LEU A 426 -13.72 -13.21 -19.40
CA LEU A 426 -14.05 -12.79 -20.76
C LEU A 426 -12.86 -12.91 -21.72
N HIS A 427 -11.65 -12.63 -21.24
CA HIS A 427 -10.44 -12.66 -22.06
C HIS A 427 -9.73 -14.02 -22.09
N THR A 428 -9.91 -14.87 -21.07
CA THR A 428 -9.19 -16.14 -20.96
C THR A 428 -10.07 -17.36 -21.02
N GLY A 429 -11.38 -17.21 -20.84
CA GLY A 429 -12.29 -18.35 -20.63
C GLY A 429 -12.08 -19.08 -19.29
N LEU A 430 -11.20 -18.58 -18.42
CA LEU A 430 -10.86 -19.20 -17.15
C LEU A 430 -11.55 -18.50 -15.97
N PRO A 431 -12.00 -19.26 -14.95
CA PRO A 431 -12.82 -18.71 -13.89
C PRO A 431 -12.07 -17.70 -12.99
N LEU A 432 -10.75 -17.76 -12.88
CA LEU A 432 -9.99 -16.86 -12.00
C LEU A 432 -8.79 -16.24 -12.73
N THR A 433 -7.90 -17.06 -13.25
CA THR A 433 -6.68 -16.65 -13.93
C THR A 433 -6.00 -17.82 -14.59
N SER A 434 -5.27 -17.55 -15.66
CA SER A 434 -4.41 -18.53 -16.33
C SER A 434 -3.20 -18.98 -15.51
N VAL A 435 -2.86 -18.27 -14.43
CA VAL A 435 -1.75 -18.65 -13.53
C VAL A 435 -1.95 -20.04 -12.92
N PHE A 436 -3.19 -20.48 -12.73
CA PHE A 436 -3.53 -21.76 -12.16
C PHE A 436 -3.95 -22.80 -13.20
N ASN A 437 -3.44 -22.73 -14.43
CA ASN A 437 -3.81 -23.62 -15.53
C ASN A 437 -3.74 -25.11 -15.16
N SER A 438 -2.71 -25.53 -14.41
CA SER A 438 -2.58 -26.92 -13.95
C SER A 438 -3.74 -27.35 -13.04
N ILE A 439 -4.28 -26.43 -12.24
CA ILE A 439 -5.46 -26.71 -11.40
C ILE A 439 -6.71 -26.79 -12.26
N TRP A 440 -6.87 -25.87 -13.22
CA TRP A 440 -8.01 -25.85 -14.12
C TRP A 440 -8.04 -27.09 -15.02
N ALA A 441 -6.89 -27.54 -15.51
CA ALA A 441 -6.75 -28.78 -16.27
C ALA A 441 -7.11 -30.00 -15.41
N ALA A 442 -6.66 -30.07 -14.17
CA ALA A 442 -7.02 -31.15 -13.24
C ALA A 442 -8.51 -31.19 -12.90
N LEU A 443 -9.18 -30.00 -12.96
CA LEU A 443 -10.65 -29.91 -12.78
C LEU A 443 -11.46 -30.11 -14.07
N GLY A 444 -10.80 -30.41 -15.22
CA GLY A 444 -11.44 -30.58 -16.50
C GLY A 444 -12.02 -29.31 -17.13
N ILE A 445 -11.57 -28.14 -16.69
CA ILE A 445 -12.04 -26.81 -17.16
C ILE A 445 -11.25 -26.39 -18.41
N THR A 446 -10.01 -26.84 -18.55
CA THR A 446 -9.15 -26.56 -19.72
C THR A 446 -8.49 -27.83 -20.20
N ASP A 447 -8.28 -27.96 -21.53
CA ASP A 447 -7.50 -29.05 -22.07
C ASP A 447 -6.04 -28.93 -21.69
N SER A 448 -5.43 -29.99 -21.19
CA SER A 448 -4.02 -30.04 -20.78
C SER A 448 -3.02 -29.70 -21.91
N HIS A 449 -3.47 -29.74 -23.17
CA HIS A 449 -2.67 -29.40 -24.35
C HIS A 449 -2.52 -27.88 -24.59
N GLN A 450 -3.43 -27.04 -24.12
CA GLN A 450 -3.28 -25.59 -24.24
C GLN A 450 -2.21 -25.00 -23.29
N SER A 451 -1.82 -25.74 -22.26
CA SER A 451 -0.79 -25.28 -21.31
C SER A 451 0.64 -25.28 -21.86
N ASN A 452 0.89 -26.01 -22.94
CA ASN A 452 2.24 -26.15 -23.52
C ASN A 452 2.52 -25.26 -24.75
N THR A 453 1.52 -24.58 -25.29
CA THR A 453 1.70 -23.74 -26.49
C THR A 453 2.09 -22.28 -26.18
N ASP A 454 1.94 -21.81 -24.95
CA ASP A 454 2.28 -20.43 -24.58
C ASP A 454 3.77 -20.22 -24.21
N GLY A 455 4.57 -21.28 -24.18
CA GLY A 455 6.00 -21.24 -23.81
C GLY A 455 6.99 -21.30 -24.96
N GLY A 456 6.59 -21.43 -26.21
CA GLY A 456 7.54 -21.61 -27.28
C GLY A 456 6.94 -21.49 -28.66
N ASN A 457 7.01 -20.34 -29.23
CA ASN A 457 7.34 -20.05 -30.63
C ASN A 457 7.01 -18.58 -30.97
N CYS A 458 7.85 -17.67 -30.54
CA CYS A 458 8.16 -16.52 -31.36
C CYS A 458 9.39 -16.94 -32.21
N GLY A 459 9.16 -17.70 -33.24
CA GLY A 459 10.09 -17.90 -34.34
C GLY A 459 9.98 -16.71 -35.31
N PRO A 460 11.00 -16.51 -36.17
CA PRO A 460 11.54 -15.26 -36.65
C PRO A 460 10.58 -14.38 -37.43
#